data_537d86a966681ad8bd892833494120e2
#
_entry.id   537d86a966681ad8bd892833494120e2
#
_cell.length_a   1.000
_cell.length_b   1.000
_cell.length_c   1.000
_cell.angle_alpha   90.00
_cell.angle_beta   90.00
_cell.angle_gamma   90.00
#
_symmetry.space_group_name_H-M   'P 1'
#
loop_
_entity.id
_entity.type
_entity.pdbx_description
1 polymer ?
#
loop_
_entity_poly.entity_id
_entity_poly.type
_entity_poly.pdbx_seq_one_letter_code
_entity_poly.pdbx_strand_id
1 'polypeptide(L)'
;MQIIDYMMMKNILSKILIVVMAVLATQACCGKGDVANGGKVIVKTGIDVLESNGFKQLQGKRVGLVTNPSGVNSNLVSTVDILANAPGVELVALYGPEHGVRGDIHAGDKVSDEVDPKTGIPVYSLYGKTRKPTPEMLKDIDAIVYDIQDNGCRSFTFISTLGLLMEAAAENGKEVIVLDRPNPLGGHKVEGNIVEHGNFSFVSQFEIPYLYGLTVGELANMLNEEGMVIGEKGDKEPFKCKLTVVPMEGWKRDMVYSDTKLPWVLPSPHMPQAETSYYYPATGILGELGYMSIGVGYTLPFQMVAAPWIEAAKFADALNALALPGVTFRPINVKPFYSVGAGEHMGGVQIYFTDYEKAHLTSVQFYIMQEIAKMYPGKEVMQNANTGRFRMFDLVTGSNFIREKFTETKQYKDIEAYWNKDVEPFKEKSKKYYLYE
;
A
#
# COMPACT_ATOMS: atom_id res chain seq x y z
N MET A 1 1.09 -80.21 -16.65
CA MET A 1 1.74 -78.90 -16.21
C MET A 1 1.47 -77.79 -17.19
N GLN A 2 1.48 -77.96 -18.50
CA GLN A 2 1.29 -76.90 -19.51
C GLN A 2 -0.13 -76.32 -19.60
N ILE A 3 -1.19 -77.00 -19.22
CA ILE A 3 -2.59 -76.54 -19.30
C ILE A 3 -2.92 -75.57 -18.15
N ILE A 4 -2.34 -75.77 -16.97
CA ILE A 4 -2.57 -74.88 -15.79
C ILE A 4 -1.92 -73.54 -15.98
N ASP A 5 -0.72 -73.48 -16.61
CA ASP A 5 -0.01 -72.23 -16.89
C ASP A 5 -0.74 -71.36 -17.95
N TYR A 6 -1.37 -72.03 -18.95
CA TYR A 6 -2.13 -71.28 -19.97
C TYR A 6 -3.42 -70.69 -19.43
N MET A 7 -4.09 -71.36 -18.49
CA MET A 7 -5.29 -70.78 -17.84
C MET A 7 -4.97 -69.68 -16.84
N MET A 8 -3.83 -69.76 -16.14
CA MET A 8 -3.39 -68.70 -15.27
C MET A 8 -2.97 -67.43 -16.07
N MET A 9 -2.25 -67.56 -17.19
CA MET A 9 -1.88 -66.48 -18.06
C MET A 9 -3.10 -65.76 -18.68
N LYS A 10 -4.11 -66.53 -19.09
CA LYS A 10 -5.35 -65.97 -19.67
C LYS A 10 -6.14 -65.17 -18.64
N ASN A 11 -6.16 -65.61 -17.37
CA ASN A 11 -6.80 -64.89 -16.27
C ASN A 11 -6.06 -63.61 -15.87
N ILE A 12 -4.73 -63.60 -15.94
CA ILE A 12 -3.89 -62.42 -15.67
C ILE A 12 -4.06 -61.40 -16.80
N LEU A 13 -4.03 -61.82 -18.07
CA LEU A 13 -4.25 -60.95 -19.22
C LEU A 13 -5.65 -60.31 -19.21
N SER A 14 -6.69 -61.07 -18.86
CA SER A 14 -8.06 -60.55 -18.73
C SER A 14 -8.18 -59.50 -17.62
N LYS A 15 -7.54 -59.70 -16.47
CA LYS A 15 -7.52 -58.74 -15.37
C LYS A 15 -6.73 -57.44 -15.72
N ILE A 16 -5.61 -57.60 -16.42
CA ILE A 16 -4.83 -56.42 -16.93
C ILE A 16 -5.63 -55.63 -17.96
N LEU A 17 -6.36 -56.30 -18.86
CA LEU A 17 -7.19 -55.63 -19.86
C LEU A 17 -8.37 -54.86 -19.21
N ILE A 18 -8.96 -55.41 -18.14
CA ILE A 18 -10.03 -54.73 -17.38
C ILE A 18 -9.46 -53.47 -16.64
N VAL A 19 -8.26 -53.58 -16.06
CA VAL A 19 -7.61 -52.48 -15.38
C VAL A 19 -7.21 -51.37 -16.37
N VAL A 20 -6.70 -51.72 -17.56
CA VAL A 20 -6.34 -50.77 -18.61
C VAL A 20 -7.59 -50.10 -19.19
N MET A 21 -8.70 -50.82 -19.37
CA MET A 21 -9.97 -50.20 -19.80
C MET A 21 -10.58 -49.33 -18.72
N ALA A 22 -10.43 -49.63 -17.41
CA ALA A 22 -10.86 -48.79 -16.33
C ALA A 22 -10.05 -47.50 -16.24
N VAL A 23 -8.73 -47.54 -16.49
CA VAL A 23 -7.85 -46.37 -16.52
C VAL A 23 -8.14 -45.50 -17.75
N LEU A 24 -8.43 -46.08 -18.92
CA LEU A 24 -8.82 -45.35 -20.12
C LEU A 24 -10.25 -44.77 -20.01
N ALA A 25 -11.15 -45.40 -19.29
CA ALA A 25 -12.49 -44.84 -19.02
C ALA A 25 -12.46 -43.67 -18.04
N THR A 26 -11.52 -43.69 -17.08
CA THR A 26 -11.32 -42.51 -16.17
C THR A 26 -10.66 -41.34 -16.85
N GLN A 27 -9.88 -41.53 -17.95
CA GLN A 27 -9.35 -40.44 -18.75
C GLN A 27 -10.37 -39.88 -19.77
N ALA A 28 -11.36 -40.64 -20.19
CA ALA A 28 -12.42 -40.17 -21.08
C ALA A 28 -13.56 -39.42 -20.37
N CYS A 29 -13.68 -39.53 -19.02
CA CYS A 29 -14.61 -38.77 -18.21
C CYS A 29 -14.04 -37.41 -17.66
N CYS A 30 -12.78 -37.08 -17.97
CA CYS A 30 -12.29 -35.67 -17.90
C CYS A 30 -12.69 -34.92 -19.19
N GLY A 31 -13.94 -35.10 -19.63
CA GLY A 31 -14.62 -34.15 -20.47
C GLY A 31 -14.70 -32.84 -19.67
N LYS A 32 -14.27 -31.76 -20.30
CA LYS A 32 -14.50 -30.38 -19.89
C LYS A 32 -15.94 -30.21 -19.41
N GLY A 33 -16.18 -30.57 -18.15
CA GLY A 33 -17.27 -29.97 -17.42
C GLY A 33 -16.81 -28.55 -17.21
N ASP A 34 -17.36 -27.61 -17.96
CA ASP A 34 -17.47 -26.25 -17.53
C ASP A 34 -18.23 -26.35 -16.20
N VAL A 35 -17.45 -26.47 -15.11
CA VAL A 35 -17.92 -26.02 -13.81
C VAL A 35 -18.19 -24.55 -14.07
N ALA A 36 -19.46 -24.21 -14.21
CA ALA A 36 -19.95 -22.85 -14.03
C ALA A 36 -19.56 -22.48 -12.58
N ASN A 37 -18.29 -22.20 -12.38
CA ASN A 37 -17.81 -21.34 -11.34
C ASN A 37 -18.58 -20.04 -11.61
N GLY A 38 -19.51 -19.70 -10.75
CA GLY A 38 -19.99 -18.33 -10.65
C GLY A 38 -18.74 -17.49 -10.41
N GLY A 39 -18.07 -17.13 -11.50
CA GLY A 39 -16.74 -16.55 -11.52
C GLY A 39 -16.80 -15.24 -10.75
N LYS A 40 -16.27 -15.25 -9.51
CA LYS A 40 -15.82 -13.99 -8.91
C LYS A 40 -14.81 -13.41 -9.89
N VAL A 41 -15.16 -12.28 -10.48
CA VAL A 41 -14.29 -11.53 -11.38
C VAL A 41 -13.01 -11.24 -10.62
N ILE A 42 -11.90 -11.80 -11.07
CA ILE A 42 -10.57 -11.42 -10.56
C ILE A 42 -10.28 -10.05 -11.17
N VAL A 43 -9.94 -9.09 -10.32
CA VAL A 43 -9.52 -7.76 -10.78
C VAL A 43 -8.25 -7.91 -11.60
N LYS A 44 -8.21 -7.26 -12.77
CA LYS A 44 -6.97 -7.11 -13.54
C LYS A 44 -6.36 -5.77 -13.21
N THR A 45 -5.12 -5.76 -12.79
CA THR A 45 -4.35 -4.53 -12.54
C THR A 45 -3.96 -3.84 -13.85
N GLY A 46 -3.50 -2.59 -13.78
CA GLY A 46 -3.05 -1.87 -14.98
C GLY A 46 -2.00 -2.62 -15.81
N ILE A 47 -1.09 -3.40 -15.17
CA ILE A 47 -0.14 -4.22 -15.91
C ILE A 47 -0.82 -5.40 -16.61
N ASP A 48 -1.81 -6.07 -16.01
CA ASP A 48 -2.56 -7.14 -16.67
C ASP A 48 -3.30 -6.61 -17.91
N VAL A 49 -3.88 -5.41 -17.81
CA VAL A 49 -4.56 -4.74 -18.93
C VAL A 49 -3.57 -4.35 -20.01
N LEU A 50 -2.39 -3.83 -19.64
CA LEU A 50 -1.33 -3.46 -20.57
C LEU A 50 -0.81 -4.67 -21.36
N GLU A 51 -0.62 -5.83 -20.68
CA GLU A 51 -0.26 -7.09 -21.35
C GLU A 51 -1.36 -7.54 -22.31
N SER A 52 -2.62 -7.55 -21.86
CA SER A 52 -3.75 -8.04 -22.65
C SER A 52 -4.02 -7.21 -23.92
N ASN A 53 -3.65 -5.92 -23.93
CA ASN A 53 -3.80 -5.04 -25.09
C ASN A 53 -2.54 -4.96 -25.99
N GLY A 54 -1.54 -5.82 -25.75
CA GLY A 54 -0.29 -5.87 -26.52
C GLY A 54 0.61 -4.68 -26.30
N PHE A 55 0.64 -4.11 -25.09
CA PHE A 55 1.48 -2.96 -24.70
C PHE A 55 1.26 -1.71 -25.57
N LYS A 56 0.02 -1.49 -26.00
CA LYS A 56 -0.34 -0.43 -26.96
C LYS A 56 0.20 0.95 -26.59
N GLN A 57 0.19 1.30 -25.30
CA GLN A 57 0.64 2.59 -24.80
C GLN A 57 2.17 2.76 -24.84
N LEU A 58 2.91 1.65 -24.95
CA LEU A 58 4.37 1.62 -24.90
C LEU A 58 5.03 1.31 -26.25
N GLN A 59 4.26 0.97 -27.29
CA GLN A 59 4.80 0.57 -28.58
C GLN A 59 5.74 1.62 -29.17
N GLY A 60 6.96 1.18 -29.55
CA GLY A 60 7.99 2.00 -30.18
C GLY A 60 8.66 3.01 -29.23
N LYS A 61 8.45 2.88 -27.90
CA LYS A 61 9.04 3.80 -26.91
C LYS A 61 10.19 3.14 -26.16
N ARG A 62 11.19 3.96 -25.82
CA ARG A 62 12.19 3.66 -24.81
C ARG A 62 11.60 4.05 -23.46
N VAL A 63 11.50 3.07 -22.57
CA VAL A 63 10.73 3.16 -21.31
C VAL A 63 11.65 3.12 -20.11
N GLY A 64 11.41 4.02 -19.15
CA GLY A 64 11.88 3.88 -17.79
C GLY A 64 10.77 3.38 -16.89
N LEU A 65 11.05 2.46 -15.97
CA LEU A 65 10.06 1.91 -15.02
C LEU A 65 10.38 2.30 -13.59
N VAL A 66 9.44 2.98 -12.93
CA VAL A 66 9.44 3.21 -11.47
C VAL A 66 8.62 2.11 -10.83
N THR A 67 9.24 1.26 -10.02
CA THR A 67 8.58 0.11 -9.40
C THR A 67 9.31 -0.35 -8.14
N ASN A 68 8.65 -1.23 -7.40
CA ASN A 68 9.19 -1.97 -6.26
C ASN A 68 8.67 -3.43 -6.31
N PRO A 69 8.90 -4.30 -5.30
CA PRO A 69 8.44 -5.68 -5.32
C PRO A 69 6.95 -5.88 -5.58
N SER A 70 6.11 -4.89 -5.26
CA SER A 70 4.66 -4.97 -5.47
C SER A 70 4.24 -4.78 -6.94
N GLY A 71 5.16 -4.34 -7.81
CA GLY A 71 4.94 -4.24 -9.26
C GLY A 71 4.94 -5.62 -9.92
N VAL A 72 3.82 -6.33 -9.82
CA VAL A 72 3.59 -7.64 -10.42
C VAL A 72 2.22 -7.69 -11.08
N ASN A 73 2.05 -8.60 -12.05
CA ASN A 73 0.73 -8.93 -12.58
C ASN A 73 -0.04 -9.90 -11.65
N SER A 74 -1.27 -10.25 -12.01
CA SER A 74 -2.13 -11.18 -11.24
C SER A 74 -1.54 -12.58 -11.07
N ASN A 75 -0.52 -12.95 -11.87
CA ASN A 75 0.20 -14.22 -11.82
C ASN A 75 1.55 -14.11 -11.08
N LEU A 76 1.81 -13.00 -10.36
CA LEU A 76 3.05 -12.73 -9.63
C LEU A 76 4.30 -12.59 -10.54
N VAL A 77 4.13 -12.30 -11.82
CA VAL A 77 5.26 -11.98 -12.70
C VAL A 77 5.60 -10.51 -12.54
N SER A 78 6.89 -10.22 -12.27
CA SER A 78 7.37 -8.84 -12.07
C SER A 78 7.16 -7.98 -13.32
N THR A 79 6.68 -6.76 -13.14
CA THR A 79 6.55 -5.77 -14.22
C THR A 79 7.89 -5.48 -14.89
N VAL A 80 9.01 -5.55 -14.16
CA VAL A 80 10.36 -5.47 -14.76
C VAL A 80 10.54 -6.57 -15.81
N ASP A 81 10.23 -7.81 -15.43
CA ASP A 81 10.43 -8.98 -16.32
C ASP A 81 9.44 -8.96 -17.50
N ILE A 82 8.22 -8.51 -17.27
CA ILE A 82 7.20 -8.34 -18.30
C ILE A 82 7.66 -7.33 -19.34
N LEU A 83 8.05 -6.11 -18.93
CA LEU A 83 8.43 -5.04 -19.84
C LEU A 83 9.76 -5.31 -20.55
N ALA A 84 10.72 -5.96 -19.86
CA ALA A 84 11.99 -6.36 -20.49
C ALA A 84 11.83 -7.36 -21.65
N ASN A 85 10.71 -8.11 -21.67
CA ASN A 85 10.40 -9.08 -22.73
C ASN A 85 9.21 -8.67 -23.61
N ALA A 86 8.65 -7.46 -23.41
CA ALA A 86 7.47 -7.00 -24.13
C ALA A 86 7.78 -6.68 -25.60
N PRO A 87 7.04 -7.27 -26.57
CA PRO A 87 7.25 -6.98 -27.99
C PRO A 87 7.04 -5.50 -28.32
N GLY A 88 8.01 -4.87 -28.97
CA GLY A 88 7.92 -3.47 -29.39
C GLY A 88 8.09 -2.44 -28.28
N VAL A 89 8.54 -2.85 -27.10
CA VAL A 89 8.89 -2.00 -25.96
C VAL A 89 10.38 -2.14 -25.67
N GLU A 90 11.06 -1.04 -25.42
CA GLU A 90 12.46 -1.04 -25.02
C GLU A 90 12.58 -0.52 -23.59
N LEU A 91 12.71 -1.42 -22.60
CA LEU A 91 12.94 -1.07 -21.20
C LEU A 91 14.42 -0.74 -21.01
N VAL A 92 14.75 0.55 -20.78
CA VAL A 92 16.15 1.03 -20.76
C VAL A 92 16.62 1.50 -19.39
N ALA A 93 15.70 1.75 -18.45
CA ALA A 93 16.03 2.22 -17.11
C ALA A 93 15.02 1.72 -16.07
N LEU A 94 15.51 1.46 -14.86
CA LEU A 94 14.70 1.19 -13.67
C LEU A 94 14.95 2.28 -12.64
N TYR A 95 13.90 2.63 -11.88
CA TYR A 95 13.98 3.63 -10.82
C TYR A 95 13.43 3.03 -9.53
N GLY A 96 14.31 2.85 -8.54
CA GLY A 96 13.98 2.31 -7.23
C GLY A 96 13.55 3.41 -6.26
N PRO A 97 12.29 3.43 -5.78
CA PRO A 97 11.90 4.25 -4.63
C PRO A 97 12.48 3.67 -3.33
N GLU A 98 11.96 4.11 -2.18
CA GLU A 98 12.25 3.48 -0.90
C GLU A 98 12.09 1.95 -1.01
N HIS A 99 13.02 1.19 -0.44
CA HIS A 99 13.14 -0.29 -0.51
C HIS A 99 13.69 -0.86 -1.83
N GLY A 100 13.98 -0.02 -2.84
CA GLY A 100 14.56 -0.49 -4.09
C GLY A 100 13.60 -1.22 -5.02
N VAL A 101 14.07 -1.58 -6.22
CA VAL A 101 13.25 -2.24 -7.26
C VAL A 101 12.92 -3.69 -6.89
N ARG A 102 13.87 -4.42 -6.27
CA ARG A 102 13.71 -5.84 -5.90
C ARG A 102 13.42 -6.09 -4.42
N GLY A 103 13.44 -5.02 -3.57
CA GLY A 103 12.97 -5.07 -2.19
C GLY A 103 13.97 -5.60 -1.14
N ASP A 104 15.23 -5.55 -1.43
CA ASP A 104 16.33 -6.02 -0.57
C ASP A 104 16.87 -4.95 0.40
N ILE A 105 16.23 -3.76 0.43
CA ILE A 105 16.67 -2.60 1.20
C ILE A 105 15.71 -2.30 2.35
N HIS A 106 16.24 -2.17 3.57
CA HIS A 106 15.44 -1.83 4.75
C HIS A 106 14.88 -0.40 4.71
N ALA A 107 13.79 -0.18 5.44
CA ALA A 107 13.17 1.15 5.57
C ALA A 107 14.17 2.18 6.11
N GLY A 108 14.33 3.30 5.38
CA GLY A 108 15.25 4.38 5.74
C GLY A 108 16.70 4.19 5.27
N ASP A 109 17.07 3.02 4.74
CA ASP A 109 18.42 2.80 4.18
C ASP A 109 18.55 3.46 2.81
N LYS A 110 19.78 3.94 2.51
CA LYS A 110 20.07 4.58 1.23
C LYS A 110 20.20 3.53 0.12
N VAL A 111 19.47 3.76 -0.96
CA VAL A 111 19.58 2.98 -2.20
C VAL A 111 20.70 3.58 -3.05
N SER A 112 21.62 2.76 -3.54
CA SER A 112 22.67 3.16 -4.50
C SER A 112 22.25 2.82 -5.93
N ASP A 113 22.83 3.51 -6.91
CA ASP A 113 22.70 3.13 -8.32
C ASP A 113 23.40 1.79 -8.54
N GLU A 114 22.76 0.89 -9.28
CA GLU A 114 23.20 -0.47 -9.55
C GLU A 114 22.73 -0.95 -10.93
N VAL A 115 22.96 -2.21 -11.23
CA VAL A 115 22.45 -2.89 -12.44
C VAL A 115 21.56 -4.05 -11.98
N ASP A 116 20.36 -4.14 -12.52
CA ASP A 116 19.47 -5.27 -12.21
C ASP A 116 20.11 -6.58 -12.65
N PRO A 117 20.34 -7.52 -11.73
CA PRO A 117 21.14 -8.72 -12.02
C PRO A 117 20.49 -9.68 -13.02
N LYS A 118 19.16 -9.57 -13.21
CA LYS A 118 18.41 -10.45 -14.11
C LYS A 118 18.33 -9.89 -15.53
N THR A 119 18.14 -8.59 -15.67
CA THR A 119 17.93 -7.96 -16.98
C THR A 119 19.14 -7.21 -17.52
N GLY A 120 20.11 -6.88 -16.67
CA GLY A 120 21.25 -6.04 -17.03
C GLY A 120 20.93 -4.55 -17.18
N ILE A 121 19.70 -4.13 -16.85
CA ILE A 121 19.22 -2.77 -17.00
C ILE A 121 19.73 -1.91 -15.82
N PRO A 122 20.19 -0.66 -16.07
CA PRO A 122 20.63 0.24 -15.02
C PRO A 122 19.47 0.61 -14.08
N VAL A 123 19.74 0.61 -12.79
CA VAL A 123 18.81 0.99 -11.71
C VAL A 123 19.29 2.29 -11.08
N TYR A 124 18.45 3.31 -11.12
CA TYR A 124 18.69 4.59 -10.46
C TYR A 124 17.90 4.66 -9.16
N SER A 125 18.58 5.13 -8.10
CA SER A 125 17.91 5.33 -6.80
C SER A 125 17.14 6.64 -6.75
N LEU A 126 15.87 6.57 -6.37
CA LEU A 126 15.02 7.70 -5.99
C LEU A 126 14.85 7.82 -4.47
N TYR A 127 15.74 7.17 -3.68
CA TYR A 127 15.71 7.23 -2.22
C TYR A 127 17.15 7.29 -1.67
N GLY A 128 17.71 8.49 -1.61
CA GLY A 128 19.07 8.67 -1.16
C GLY A 128 19.57 10.08 -1.46
N LYS A 129 20.39 10.22 -2.51
CA LYS A 129 20.93 11.53 -2.94
C LYS A 129 19.85 12.41 -3.57
N THR A 130 18.91 11.81 -4.27
CA THR A 130 17.75 12.50 -4.86
C THR A 130 16.49 11.66 -4.67
N ARG A 131 15.34 12.33 -4.63
CA ARG A 131 14.01 11.71 -4.68
C ARG A 131 13.31 11.97 -6.00
N LYS A 132 13.79 12.97 -6.76
CA LYS A 132 13.28 13.32 -8.09
C LYS A 132 14.29 12.86 -9.13
N PRO A 133 13.87 12.19 -10.23
CA PRO A 133 14.75 11.85 -11.33
C PRO A 133 15.42 13.09 -11.90
N THR A 134 16.73 13.03 -12.14
CA THR A 134 17.47 14.12 -12.77
C THR A 134 17.33 14.08 -14.29
N PRO A 135 17.58 15.19 -15.01
CA PRO A 135 17.57 15.19 -16.47
C PRO A 135 18.48 14.11 -17.08
N GLU A 136 19.63 13.84 -16.46
CA GLU A 136 20.57 12.81 -16.92
C GLU A 136 19.97 11.40 -16.81
N MET A 137 19.23 11.11 -15.74
CA MET A 137 18.51 9.83 -15.57
C MET A 137 17.39 9.66 -16.62
N LEU A 138 16.86 10.77 -17.17
CA LEU A 138 15.72 10.78 -18.09
C LEU A 138 16.10 10.94 -19.57
N LYS A 139 17.38 11.17 -19.88
CA LYS A 139 17.81 11.55 -21.25
C LYS A 139 17.47 10.49 -22.30
N ASP A 140 17.59 9.22 -21.97
CA ASP A 140 17.47 8.10 -22.92
C ASP A 140 16.08 7.47 -22.96
N ILE A 141 15.08 8.02 -22.27
CA ILE A 141 13.72 7.53 -22.23
C ILE A 141 12.74 8.47 -22.95
N ASP A 142 11.66 7.92 -23.46
CA ASP A 142 10.56 8.64 -24.08
C ASP A 142 9.36 8.73 -23.13
N ALA A 143 9.16 7.68 -22.31
CA ALA A 143 8.09 7.62 -21.32
C ALA A 143 8.57 6.95 -20.02
N ILE A 144 7.93 7.33 -18.91
CA ILE A 144 8.14 6.76 -17.58
C ILE A 144 6.89 5.99 -17.19
N VAL A 145 7.02 4.70 -16.91
CA VAL A 145 5.95 3.86 -16.38
C VAL A 145 6.05 3.85 -14.86
N TYR A 146 4.93 4.02 -14.17
CA TYR A 146 4.81 3.89 -12.72
C TYR A 146 3.93 2.69 -12.39
N ASP A 147 4.45 1.74 -11.59
CA ASP A 147 3.74 0.54 -11.16
C ASP A 147 4.12 0.13 -9.74
N ILE A 148 3.39 0.66 -8.74
CA ILE A 148 3.59 0.40 -7.32
C ILE A 148 2.24 0.30 -6.63
N GLN A 149 2.06 -0.70 -5.73
CA GLN A 149 0.91 -0.81 -4.86
C GLN A 149 0.99 0.22 -3.73
N ASP A 150 0.04 1.13 -3.69
CA ASP A 150 -0.15 2.08 -2.59
C ASP A 150 -1.00 1.48 -1.46
N ASN A 151 -1.05 2.13 -0.28
CA ASN A 151 -1.88 1.70 0.84
C ASN A 151 -3.10 2.62 1.12
N GLY A 152 -3.30 3.68 0.31
CA GLY A 152 -4.42 4.61 0.45
C GLY A 152 -4.23 5.70 1.50
N CYS A 153 -3.02 5.85 2.05
CA CYS A 153 -2.70 6.78 3.12
C CYS A 153 -1.69 7.83 2.64
N ARG A 154 -1.98 9.11 2.85
CA ARG A 154 -1.13 10.24 2.36
C ARG A 154 0.33 10.14 2.77
N SER A 155 0.61 9.67 3.98
CA SER A 155 1.98 9.55 4.50
C SER A 155 2.74 8.31 4.00
N PHE A 156 2.11 7.44 3.20
CA PHE A 156 2.77 6.34 2.53
C PHE A 156 3.39 6.85 1.23
N THR A 157 4.68 7.09 1.22
CA THR A 157 5.39 8.05 0.37
C THR A 157 5.49 7.69 -1.12
N PHE A 158 4.97 6.56 -1.57
CA PHE A 158 5.02 6.20 -3.00
C PHE A 158 4.21 7.16 -3.89
N ILE A 159 3.09 7.71 -3.38
CA ILE A 159 2.38 8.77 -4.09
C ILE A 159 3.23 10.04 -4.22
N SER A 160 4.07 10.34 -3.23
CA SER A 160 5.01 11.48 -3.30
C SER A 160 6.13 11.22 -4.30
N THR A 161 6.60 9.97 -4.42
CA THR A 161 7.50 9.57 -5.51
C THR A 161 6.83 9.80 -6.88
N LEU A 162 5.54 9.43 -7.03
CA LEU A 162 4.78 9.71 -8.26
C LEU A 162 4.71 11.22 -8.56
N GLY A 163 4.45 12.05 -7.56
CA GLY A 163 4.41 13.51 -7.75
C GLY A 163 5.73 14.08 -8.23
N LEU A 164 6.85 13.70 -7.62
CA LEU A 164 8.19 14.11 -8.04
C LEU A 164 8.54 13.58 -9.45
N LEU A 165 8.04 12.38 -9.78
CA LEU A 165 8.17 11.82 -11.12
C LEU A 165 7.42 12.64 -12.17
N MET A 166 6.17 13.02 -11.88
CA MET A 166 5.35 13.86 -12.75
C MET A 166 5.99 15.25 -12.95
N GLU A 167 6.57 15.81 -11.88
CA GLU A 167 7.35 17.05 -11.94
C GLU A 167 8.54 16.91 -12.90
N ALA A 168 9.37 15.88 -12.68
CA ALA A 168 10.54 15.64 -13.52
C ALA A 168 10.15 15.39 -14.99
N ALA A 169 9.05 14.68 -15.22
CA ALA A 169 8.53 14.43 -16.56
C ALA A 169 8.09 15.71 -17.26
N ALA A 170 7.38 16.61 -16.56
CA ALA A 170 6.98 17.91 -17.09
C ALA A 170 8.18 18.78 -17.47
N GLU A 171 9.18 18.87 -16.58
CA GLU A 171 10.40 19.64 -16.79
C GLU A 171 11.23 19.13 -17.99
N ASN A 172 11.16 17.83 -18.30
CA ASN A 172 11.97 17.18 -19.33
C ASN A 172 11.17 16.73 -20.56
N GLY A 173 9.89 17.12 -20.66
CA GLY A 173 9.03 16.80 -21.81
C GLY A 173 8.77 15.31 -21.99
N LYS A 174 8.76 14.52 -20.90
CA LYS A 174 8.50 13.08 -20.89
C LYS A 174 7.03 12.78 -20.61
N GLU A 175 6.55 11.63 -21.10
CA GLU A 175 5.22 11.11 -20.77
C GLU A 175 5.28 10.26 -19.50
N VAL A 176 4.29 10.39 -18.61
CA VAL A 176 4.08 9.49 -17.47
C VAL A 176 2.93 8.54 -17.79
N ILE A 177 3.14 7.25 -17.56
CA ILE A 177 2.14 6.20 -17.75
C ILE A 177 1.96 5.47 -16.43
N VAL A 178 0.79 5.65 -15.78
CA VAL A 178 0.45 5.02 -14.51
C VAL A 178 -0.30 3.72 -14.78
N LEU A 179 0.23 2.60 -14.31
CA LEU A 179 -0.46 1.31 -14.29
C LEU A 179 -1.25 1.24 -12.99
N ASP A 180 -2.58 1.39 -13.09
CA ASP A 180 -3.41 1.56 -11.90
C ASP A 180 -3.55 0.27 -11.08
N ARG A 181 -3.68 0.43 -9.76
CA ARG A 181 -3.81 -0.65 -8.78
C ARG A 181 -4.91 -0.35 -7.76
N PRO A 182 -5.52 -1.39 -7.14
CA PRO A 182 -6.56 -1.20 -6.14
C PRO A 182 -6.08 -0.34 -4.98
N ASN A 183 -6.93 0.60 -4.52
CA ASN A 183 -6.77 1.13 -3.18
C ASN A 183 -7.17 0.03 -2.19
N PRO A 184 -6.27 -0.45 -1.29
CA PRO A 184 -6.59 -1.55 -0.39
C PRO A 184 -7.67 -1.21 0.64
N LEU A 185 -7.90 0.08 0.87
CA LEU A 185 -8.94 0.61 1.74
C LEU A 185 -10.31 0.79 1.04
N GLY A 186 -10.40 0.46 -0.25
CA GLY A 186 -11.56 0.78 -1.08
C GLY A 186 -11.59 2.23 -1.53
N GLY A 187 -12.64 2.59 -2.30
CA GLY A 187 -12.78 3.91 -2.91
C GLY A 187 -13.61 4.91 -2.11
N HIS A 188 -14.15 4.53 -0.94
CA HIS A 188 -15.08 5.35 -0.16
C HIS A 188 -14.48 5.89 1.15
N LYS A 189 -13.38 5.29 1.63
CA LYS A 189 -12.77 5.66 2.91
C LYS A 189 -11.94 6.94 2.75
N VAL A 190 -12.49 8.04 3.24
CA VAL A 190 -11.84 9.36 3.27
C VAL A 190 -11.87 9.88 4.70
N GLU A 191 -10.70 10.15 5.28
CA GLU A 191 -10.57 10.61 6.67
C GLU A 191 -9.38 11.59 6.82
N GLY A 192 -9.49 12.52 7.74
CA GLY A 192 -8.45 13.49 8.04
C GLY A 192 -8.52 14.78 7.23
N ASN A 193 -7.83 15.81 7.70
CA ASN A 193 -7.74 17.11 7.02
C ASN A 193 -6.78 17.06 5.82
N ILE A 194 -6.91 18.00 4.90
CA ILE A 194 -5.90 18.29 3.87
C ILE A 194 -4.63 18.88 4.49
N VAL A 195 -3.54 18.87 3.71
CA VAL A 195 -2.27 19.45 4.14
C VAL A 195 -2.38 20.98 4.12
N GLU A 196 -2.00 21.61 5.22
CA GLU A 196 -1.99 23.06 5.38
C GLU A 196 -0.65 23.66 4.98
N HIS A 197 -0.68 24.92 4.57
CA HIS A 197 0.53 25.66 4.23
C HIS A 197 1.57 25.61 5.37
N GLY A 198 2.83 25.37 5.03
CA GLY A 198 3.91 25.16 5.98
C GLY A 198 4.11 23.71 6.44
N ASN A 199 3.19 22.79 6.07
CA ASN A 199 3.29 21.34 6.39
C ASN A 199 3.52 20.45 5.17
N PHE A 200 3.72 21.03 3.99
CA PHE A 200 4.11 20.28 2.80
C PHE A 200 5.49 19.64 3.00
N SER A 201 5.58 18.36 2.63
CA SER A 201 6.79 17.57 2.76
C SER A 201 6.68 16.27 1.95
N PHE A 202 7.72 15.46 1.95
CA PHE A 202 7.66 14.16 1.28
C PHE A 202 6.63 13.20 1.88
N VAL A 203 6.28 13.33 3.16
CA VAL A 203 5.19 12.53 3.81
C VAL A 203 3.81 13.18 3.69
N SER A 204 3.72 14.37 3.10
CA SER A 204 2.48 15.14 2.91
C SER A 204 2.66 16.15 1.77
N GLN A 205 2.80 15.62 0.55
CA GLN A 205 3.15 16.45 -0.62
C GLN A 205 1.94 17.18 -1.20
N PHE A 206 0.71 16.68 -1.02
CA PHE A 206 -0.48 17.15 -1.73
C PHE A 206 -1.58 17.62 -0.79
N GLU A 207 -2.41 18.55 -1.25
CA GLU A 207 -3.63 19.01 -0.57
C GLU A 207 -4.75 17.96 -0.66
N ILE A 208 -4.53 16.79 -0.05
CA ILE A 208 -5.48 15.70 0.04
C ILE A 208 -5.68 15.27 1.50
N PRO A 209 -6.81 14.67 1.88
CA PRO A 209 -7.02 14.09 3.21
C PRO A 209 -6.01 13.01 3.55
N TYR A 210 -5.91 12.66 4.83
CA TYR A 210 -4.98 11.63 5.27
C TYR A 210 -5.29 10.26 4.65
N LEU A 211 -6.59 9.86 4.60
CA LEU A 211 -7.10 8.81 3.73
C LEU A 211 -7.88 9.48 2.60
N TYR A 212 -7.53 9.19 1.36
CA TYR A 212 -8.02 9.97 0.23
C TYR A 212 -9.00 9.23 -0.69
N GLY A 213 -9.21 7.90 -0.50
CA GLY A 213 -10.26 7.12 -1.17
C GLY A 213 -10.18 7.08 -2.71
N LEU A 214 -9.02 7.32 -3.29
CA LEU A 214 -8.76 7.22 -4.73
C LEU A 214 -7.77 6.09 -5.00
N THR A 215 -7.81 5.51 -6.21
CA THR A 215 -6.70 4.72 -6.72
C THR A 215 -5.53 5.64 -7.08
N VAL A 216 -4.35 5.07 -7.28
CA VAL A 216 -3.17 5.86 -7.66
C VAL A 216 -3.35 6.52 -9.03
N GLY A 217 -4.07 5.85 -9.96
CA GLY A 217 -4.39 6.41 -11.27
C GLY A 217 -5.40 7.55 -11.21
N GLU A 218 -6.45 7.41 -10.38
CA GLU A 218 -7.41 8.50 -10.12
C GLU A 218 -6.72 9.69 -9.45
N LEU A 219 -5.86 9.44 -8.47
CA LEU A 219 -5.07 10.48 -7.81
C LEU A 219 -4.13 11.19 -8.80
N ALA A 220 -3.43 10.46 -9.66
CA ALA A 220 -2.55 11.05 -10.67
C ALA A 220 -3.32 11.99 -11.61
N ASN A 221 -4.51 11.60 -12.09
CA ASN A 221 -5.38 12.44 -12.90
C ASN A 221 -5.77 13.72 -12.15
N MET A 222 -6.21 13.58 -10.89
CA MET A 222 -6.59 14.72 -10.05
C MET A 222 -5.43 15.69 -9.87
N LEU A 223 -4.26 15.20 -9.47
CA LEU A 223 -3.07 16.01 -9.26
C LEU A 223 -2.66 16.76 -10.53
N ASN A 224 -2.69 16.09 -11.69
CA ASN A 224 -2.29 16.68 -12.96
C ASN A 224 -3.29 17.72 -13.46
N GLU A 225 -4.61 17.50 -13.29
CA GLU A 225 -5.63 18.44 -13.76
C GLU A 225 -5.76 19.66 -12.85
N GLU A 226 -5.75 19.46 -11.53
CA GLU A 226 -5.86 20.52 -10.55
C GLU A 226 -4.57 21.35 -10.41
N GLY A 227 -3.47 20.90 -11.02
CA GLY A 227 -2.17 21.53 -10.86
C GLY A 227 -1.60 21.39 -9.44
N MET A 228 -1.98 20.31 -8.72
CA MET A 228 -1.54 20.07 -7.34
C MET A 228 -0.14 19.42 -7.25
N VAL A 229 0.54 19.25 -8.36
CA VAL A 229 1.92 18.75 -8.39
C VAL A 229 2.86 19.93 -8.18
N ILE A 230 3.00 20.37 -6.93
CA ILE A 230 3.67 21.61 -6.51
C ILE A 230 5.07 21.39 -5.90
N GLY A 231 5.58 20.17 -6.01
CA GLY A 231 6.86 19.79 -5.44
C GLY A 231 6.83 19.46 -3.93
N GLU A 232 7.96 18.97 -3.42
CA GLU A 232 8.08 18.45 -2.06
C GLU A 232 7.82 19.51 -0.96
N LYS A 233 8.08 20.79 -1.22
CA LYS A 233 7.95 21.85 -0.22
C LYS A 233 6.70 22.71 -0.37
N GLY A 234 5.87 22.47 -1.38
CA GLY A 234 4.67 23.25 -1.62
C GLY A 234 4.89 24.70 -2.02
N ASP A 235 6.09 25.07 -2.45
CA ASP A 235 6.54 26.43 -2.77
C ASP A 235 6.81 26.66 -4.26
N LYS A 236 6.45 25.70 -5.11
CA LYS A 236 6.62 25.77 -6.57
C LYS A 236 5.30 26.06 -7.27
N GLU A 237 5.40 26.75 -8.40
CA GLU A 237 4.27 26.91 -9.30
C GLU A 237 3.75 25.54 -9.79
N PRO A 238 2.41 25.36 -9.83
CA PRO A 238 1.81 24.15 -10.35
C PRO A 238 2.22 23.90 -11.80
N PHE A 239 2.45 22.64 -12.14
CA PHE A 239 2.78 22.22 -13.51
C PHE A 239 1.96 20.97 -13.90
N LYS A 240 1.92 20.70 -15.21
CA LYS A 240 1.23 19.53 -15.76
C LYS A 240 2.20 18.76 -16.65
N CYS A 241 2.15 17.44 -16.56
CA CYS A 241 2.86 16.54 -17.46
C CYS A 241 1.90 15.90 -18.47
N LYS A 242 2.45 15.29 -19.52
CA LYS A 242 1.68 14.39 -20.37
C LYS A 242 1.44 13.11 -19.58
N LEU A 243 0.19 12.84 -19.19
CA LEU A 243 -0.20 11.71 -18.35
C LEU A 243 -1.13 10.76 -19.11
N THR A 244 -0.86 9.47 -19.00
CA THR A 244 -1.74 8.38 -19.41
C THR A 244 -1.95 7.43 -18.24
N VAL A 245 -3.19 7.12 -17.89
CA VAL A 245 -3.52 6.07 -16.91
C VAL A 245 -3.99 4.84 -17.65
N VAL A 246 -3.42 3.68 -17.34
CA VAL A 246 -3.93 2.36 -17.77
C VAL A 246 -4.83 1.85 -16.64
N PRO A 247 -6.15 1.92 -16.78
CA PRO A 247 -7.08 1.57 -15.71
C PRO A 247 -7.12 0.07 -15.48
N MET A 248 -7.56 -0.33 -14.29
CA MET A 248 -7.90 -1.70 -13.96
C MET A 248 -9.17 -2.16 -14.67
N GLU A 249 -9.37 -3.46 -14.75
CA GLU A 249 -10.66 -4.08 -15.11
C GLU A 249 -11.23 -4.83 -13.91
N GLY A 250 -12.54 -4.65 -13.66
CA GLY A 250 -13.30 -5.40 -12.66
C GLY A 250 -13.19 -4.89 -11.22
N TRP A 251 -12.38 -3.89 -10.92
CA TRP A 251 -12.37 -3.25 -9.61
C TRP A 251 -13.55 -2.27 -9.47
N LYS A 252 -14.13 -2.24 -8.28
CA LYS A 252 -15.20 -1.31 -7.89
C LYS A 252 -14.83 -0.61 -6.60
N ARG A 253 -15.39 0.57 -6.38
CA ARG A 253 -15.06 1.43 -5.24
C ARG A 253 -15.44 0.84 -3.88
N ASP A 254 -16.42 -0.05 -3.82
CA ASP A 254 -16.82 -0.79 -2.61
C ASP A 254 -15.89 -1.97 -2.27
N MET A 255 -14.98 -2.34 -3.17
CA MET A 255 -14.02 -3.44 -2.94
C MET A 255 -12.85 -2.98 -2.09
N VAL A 256 -12.60 -3.67 -0.99
CA VAL A 256 -11.31 -3.69 -0.30
C VAL A 256 -10.39 -4.71 -0.96
N TYR A 257 -9.09 -4.73 -0.60
CA TYR A 257 -8.12 -5.57 -1.32
C TYR A 257 -8.48 -7.06 -1.35
N SER A 258 -9.00 -7.62 -0.25
CA SER A 258 -9.40 -9.03 -0.19
C SER A 258 -10.49 -9.43 -1.20
N ASP A 259 -11.33 -8.46 -1.63
CA ASP A 259 -12.39 -8.70 -2.60
C ASP A 259 -11.87 -8.85 -4.02
N THR A 260 -10.72 -8.26 -4.31
CA THR A 260 -10.09 -8.30 -5.65
C THR A 260 -9.59 -9.69 -6.04
N LYS A 261 -9.32 -10.56 -5.05
CA LYS A 261 -8.68 -11.88 -5.20
C LYS A 261 -7.26 -11.84 -5.77
N LEU A 262 -6.65 -10.67 -5.81
CA LEU A 262 -5.25 -10.51 -6.19
C LEU A 262 -4.35 -11.02 -5.04
N PRO A 263 -3.19 -11.61 -5.35
CA PRO A 263 -2.19 -11.92 -4.34
C PRO A 263 -1.59 -10.61 -3.79
N TRP A 264 -1.42 -10.55 -2.47
CA TRP A 264 -0.72 -9.42 -1.86
C TRP A 264 0.78 -9.62 -1.97
N VAL A 265 1.47 -8.64 -2.56
CA VAL A 265 2.92 -8.52 -2.49
C VAL A 265 3.23 -7.26 -1.70
N LEU A 266 3.99 -7.41 -0.63
CA LEU A 266 4.27 -6.31 0.29
C LEU A 266 4.99 -5.14 -0.43
N PRO A 267 4.41 -3.93 -0.41
CA PRO A 267 5.06 -2.75 -1.00
C PRO A 267 6.16 -2.18 -0.09
N SER A 268 6.14 -2.55 1.18
CA SER A 268 7.09 -2.13 2.22
C SER A 268 7.29 -3.29 3.21
N PRO A 269 8.48 -3.46 3.82
CA PRO A 269 8.78 -4.54 4.77
C PRO A 269 7.79 -4.67 5.94
N HIS A 270 7.17 -3.57 6.36
CA HIS A 270 6.21 -3.55 7.45
C HIS A 270 4.74 -3.68 7.00
N MET A 271 4.51 -4.02 5.73
CA MET A 271 3.17 -4.27 5.16
C MET A 271 2.99 -5.73 4.74
N PRO A 272 3.14 -6.71 5.66
CA PRO A 272 3.18 -8.13 5.31
C PRO A 272 1.87 -8.69 4.75
N GLN A 273 0.75 -8.04 5.02
CA GLN A 273 -0.60 -8.46 4.61
C GLN A 273 -1.40 -7.25 4.12
N ALA A 274 -2.39 -7.46 3.26
CA ALA A 274 -3.24 -6.40 2.75
C ALA A 274 -3.98 -5.66 3.88
N GLU A 275 -4.43 -6.39 4.89
CA GLU A 275 -5.12 -5.86 6.07
C GLU A 275 -4.22 -4.94 6.92
N THR A 276 -2.89 -5.02 6.77
CA THR A 276 -1.99 -4.06 7.43
C THR A 276 -2.29 -2.62 6.99
N SER A 277 -2.86 -2.44 5.79
CA SER A 277 -3.33 -1.13 5.31
C SER A 277 -4.43 -0.52 6.19
N TYR A 278 -5.23 -1.33 6.89
CA TYR A 278 -6.24 -0.83 7.83
C TYR A 278 -5.62 -0.31 9.13
N TYR A 279 -4.54 -0.93 9.56
CA TYR A 279 -3.87 -0.62 10.82
C TYR A 279 -2.85 0.51 10.69
N TYR A 280 -2.27 0.69 9.50
CA TYR A 280 -1.33 1.78 9.25
C TYR A 280 -1.92 3.16 9.62
N PRO A 281 -3.12 3.56 9.18
CA PRO A 281 -3.72 4.83 9.59
C PRO A 281 -4.18 4.86 11.06
N ALA A 282 -4.35 3.71 11.69
CA ALA A 282 -4.83 3.62 13.07
C ALA A 282 -3.75 3.84 14.14
N THR A 283 -2.48 3.73 13.77
CA THR A 283 -1.35 3.86 14.71
C THR A 283 -0.15 4.61 14.14
N GLY A 284 -0.09 4.82 12.82
CA GLY A 284 1.08 5.39 12.15
C GLY A 284 1.43 6.79 12.64
N ILE A 285 0.45 7.68 12.79
CA ILE A 285 0.68 9.03 13.32
C ILE A 285 1.22 8.99 14.76
N LEU A 286 0.66 8.11 15.61
CA LEU A 286 1.18 7.88 16.97
C LEU A 286 2.63 7.37 16.92
N GLY A 287 2.92 6.48 15.99
CA GLY A 287 4.26 5.91 15.80
C GLY A 287 5.34 6.94 15.48
N GLU A 288 4.98 8.04 14.81
CA GLU A 288 5.92 9.13 14.50
C GLU A 288 6.49 9.80 15.76
N LEU A 289 5.79 9.73 16.86
CA LEU A 289 6.28 10.26 18.15
C LEU A 289 7.38 9.40 18.78
N GLY A 290 7.52 8.12 18.37
CA GLY A 290 8.57 7.21 18.84
C GLY A 290 8.54 6.92 20.32
N TYR A 291 7.41 7.13 21.00
CA TYR A 291 7.23 6.96 22.45
C TYR A 291 6.69 5.59 22.82
N MET A 292 5.88 5.01 21.97
CA MET A 292 5.24 3.70 22.17
C MET A 292 5.53 2.78 21.01
N SER A 293 5.56 1.47 21.25
CA SER A 293 5.60 0.49 20.18
C SER A 293 4.25 0.41 19.49
N ILE A 294 4.26 0.56 18.17
CA ILE A 294 3.08 0.34 17.29
C ILE A 294 3.17 -0.99 16.54
N GLY A 295 3.95 -1.94 17.05
CA GLY A 295 4.15 -3.26 16.45
C GLY A 295 5.23 -3.32 15.38
N VAL A 296 5.79 -2.21 14.91
CA VAL A 296 7.02 -2.18 14.12
C VAL A 296 8.16 -2.71 14.99
N GLY A 297 8.85 -3.75 14.50
CA GLY A 297 9.83 -4.50 15.30
C GLY A 297 9.25 -5.72 16.01
N TYR A 298 7.97 -6.03 15.79
CA TYR A 298 7.28 -7.23 16.22
C TYR A 298 6.49 -7.82 15.04
N THR A 299 5.80 -8.95 15.24
CA THR A 299 5.05 -9.66 14.18
C THR A 299 3.71 -9.02 13.81
N LEU A 300 3.34 -7.90 14.44
CA LEU A 300 2.07 -7.20 14.27
C LEU A 300 2.27 -5.71 13.92
N PRO A 301 2.98 -5.39 12.82
CA PRO A 301 3.25 -3.99 12.47
C PRO A 301 1.93 -3.20 12.34
N PHE A 302 1.87 -2.05 13.00
CA PHE A 302 0.73 -1.13 13.09
C PHE A 302 -0.52 -1.69 13.79
N GLN A 303 -0.62 -3.00 14.05
CA GLN A 303 -1.80 -3.66 14.58
C GLN A 303 -1.91 -3.63 16.11
N MET A 304 -0.96 -3.01 16.79
CA MET A 304 -0.92 -2.95 18.24
C MET A 304 -0.33 -1.65 18.75
N VAL A 305 -0.63 -1.33 20.03
CA VAL A 305 0.08 -0.28 20.78
C VAL A 305 0.49 -0.85 22.12
N ALA A 306 1.77 -0.69 22.50
CA ALA A 306 2.30 -1.22 23.75
C ALA A 306 3.40 -0.33 24.37
N ALA A 307 3.51 -0.39 25.70
CA ALA A 307 4.58 0.24 26.46
C ALA A 307 4.86 -0.56 27.76
N PRO A 308 6.06 -0.43 28.39
CA PRO A 308 6.42 -1.21 29.58
C PRO A 308 5.51 -0.96 30.80
N TRP A 309 4.87 0.19 30.86
CA TRP A 309 4.02 0.64 31.99
C TRP A 309 2.53 0.40 31.79
N ILE A 310 2.09 -0.19 30.66
CA ILE A 310 0.68 -0.48 30.41
C ILE A 310 0.27 -1.80 31.05
N GLU A 311 -0.85 -1.76 31.80
CA GLU A 311 -1.58 -2.93 32.27
C GLU A 311 -2.56 -3.39 31.18
N ALA A 312 -2.16 -4.39 30.36
CA ALA A 312 -2.85 -4.77 29.13
C ALA A 312 -4.36 -5.00 29.29
N ALA A 313 -4.79 -5.76 30.30
CA ALA A 313 -6.21 -6.07 30.52
C ALA A 313 -7.02 -4.80 30.83
N LYS A 314 -6.58 -4.01 31.81
CA LYS A 314 -7.28 -2.77 32.18
C LYS A 314 -7.35 -1.76 31.06
N PHE A 315 -6.28 -1.68 30.26
CA PHE A 315 -6.23 -0.76 29.13
C PHE A 315 -7.19 -1.20 28.01
N ALA A 316 -7.24 -2.51 27.70
CA ALA A 316 -8.20 -3.05 26.74
C ALA A 316 -9.65 -2.83 27.18
N ASP A 317 -9.96 -3.05 28.49
CA ASP A 317 -11.29 -2.81 29.05
C ASP A 317 -11.71 -1.34 28.93
N ALA A 318 -10.80 -0.40 29.22
CA ALA A 318 -11.06 1.03 29.12
C ALA A 318 -11.33 1.47 27.67
N LEU A 319 -10.53 0.98 26.70
CA LEU A 319 -10.72 1.27 25.28
C LEU A 319 -12.01 0.65 24.73
N ASN A 320 -12.34 -0.59 25.11
CA ASN A 320 -13.59 -1.25 24.73
C ASN A 320 -14.83 -0.55 25.34
N ALA A 321 -14.71 0.05 26.53
CA ALA A 321 -15.78 0.84 27.14
C ALA A 321 -16.15 2.11 26.35
N LEU A 322 -15.28 2.59 25.45
CA LEU A 322 -15.58 3.68 24.52
C LEU A 322 -16.59 3.26 23.45
N ALA A 323 -16.80 1.96 23.24
CA ALA A 323 -17.71 1.39 22.23
C ALA A 323 -17.50 1.98 20.83
N LEU A 324 -16.23 2.10 20.40
CA LEU A 324 -15.90 2.64 19.07
C LEU A 324 -16.52 1.77 17.97
N PRO A 325 -17.25 2.35 17.01
CA PRO A 325 -17.92 1.58 15.97
C PRO A 325 -16.94 0.71 15.18
N GLY A 326 -17.20 -0.60 15.11
CA GLY A 326 -16.41 -1.54 14.33
C GLY A 326 -14.98 -1.81 14.83
N VAL A 327 -14.66 -1.41 16.06
CA VAL A 327 -13.31 -1.60 16.65
C VAL A 327 -13.41 -2.38 17.95
N THR A 328 -12.51 -3.33 18.14
CA THR A 328 -12.35 -4.09 19.38
C THR A 328 -10.87 -4.17 19.75
N PHE A 329 -10.57 -4.05 21.04
CA PHE A 329 -9.23 -4.11 21.59
C PHE A 329 -9.03 -5.37 22.43
N ARG A 330 -8.02 -6.16 22.06
CA ARG A 330 -7.62 -7.35 22.80
C ARG A 330 -6.37 -7.05 23.63
N PRO A 331 -6.31 -7.42 24.93
CA PRO A 331 -5.08 -7.27 25.70
C PRO A 331 -3.96 -8.12 25.10
N ILE A 332 -2.74 -7.57 25.04
CA ILE A 332 -1.55 -8.26 24.54
C ILE A 332 -0.33 -7.96 25.41
N ASN A 333 0.55 -8.97 25.57
CA ASN A 333 1.88 -8.78 26.13
C ASN A 333 2.91 -9.18 25.07
N VAL A 334 3.91 -8.34 24.87
CA VAL A 334 4.91 -8.50 23.79
C VAL A 334 6.31 -8.19 24.28
N LYS A 335 7.28 -8.66 23.49
CA LYS A 335 8.69 -8.29 23.62
C LYS A 335 9.23 -8.04 22.20
N PRO A 336 9.27 -6.77 21.75
CA PRO A 336 9.73 -6.43 20.41
C PRO A 336 11.17 -6.88 20.16
N PHE A 337 11.48 -7.23 18.91
CA PHE A 337 12.80 -7.70 18.47
C PHE A 337 13.73 -6.51 18.16
N TYR A 338 13.18 -5.43 17.62
CA TYR A 338 13.87 -4.17 17.28
C TYR A 338 12.90 -2.98 17.39
N SER A 339 13.36 -1.76 17.10
CA SER A 339 12.59 -0.52 17.18
C SER A 339 12.23 -0.15 18.64
N VAL A 340 11.12 0.55 18.85
CA VAL A 340 10.70 1.05 20.16
C VAL A 340 10.45 -0.11 21.12
N GLY A 341 11.17 -0.12 22.25
CA GLY A 341 11.05 -1.14 23.31
C GLY A 341 11.70 -2.47 22.98
N ALA A 342 12.66 -2.50 22.06
CA ALA A 342 13.41 -3.72 21.72
C ALA A 342 13.97 -4.42 22.97
N GLY A 343 13.61 -5.71 23.13
CA GLY A 343 14.05 -6.51 24.26
C GLY A 343 13.33 -6.26 25.60
N GLU A 344 12.40 -5.31 25.67
CA GLU A 344 11.60 -5.03 26.87
C GLU A 344 10.27 -5.79 26.87
N HIS A 345 9.81 -6.18 28.07
CA HIS A 345 8.45 -6.69 28.25
C HIS A 345 7.47 -5.54 28.30
N MET A 346 6.46 -5.58 27.44
CA MET A 346 5.44 -4.54 27.30
C MET A 346 4.04 -5.13 27.38
N GLY A 347 3.16 -4.44 28.10
CA GLY A 347 1.72 -4.62 27.98
C GLY A 347 1.12 -3.66 26.97
N GLY A 348 -0.03 -3.99 26.42
CA GLY A 348 -0.71 -3.14 25.45
C GLY A 348 -1.99 -3.74 24.93
N VAL A 349 -2.43 -3.25 23.78
CA VAL A 349 -3.62 -3.73 23.07
C VAL A 349 -3.30 -4.07 21.64
N GLN A 350 -3.90 -5.15 21.15
CA GLN A 350 -4.03 -5.48 19.74
C GLN A 350 -5.37 -4.96 19.25
N ILE A 351 -5.37 -4.30 18.09
CA ILE A 351 -6.54 -3.68 17.47
C ILE A 351 -7.16 -4.70 16.51
N TYR A 352 -8.50 -4.80 16.53
CA TYR A 352 -9.29 -5.57 15.57
C TYR A 352 -10.37 -4.69 14.96
N PHE A 353 -10.44 -4.64 13.64
CA PHE A 353 -11.56 -4.04 12.92
C PHE A 353 -12.61 -5.12 12.67
N THR A 354 -13.65 -5.14 13.50
CA THR A 354 -14.76 -6.12 13.46
C THR A 354 -15.85 -5.72 12.47
N ASP A 355 -15.94 -4.43 12.15
CA ASP A 355 -16.78 -3.87 11.10
C ASP A 355 -16.01 -2.71 10.44
N TYR A 356 -15.32 -3.04 9.34
CA TYR A 356 -14.44 -2.10 8.64
C TYR A 356 -15.17 -0.87 8.12
N GLU A 357 -16.40 -1.03 7.64
CA GLU A 357 -17.17 0.08 7.05
C GLU A 357 -17.51 1.15 8.08
N LYS A 358 -17.88 0.72 9.29
CA LYS A 358 -18.22 1.62 10.40
C LYS A 358 -17.01 2.20 11.13
N ALA A 359 -15.86 1.55 11.03
CA ALA A 359 -14.67 1.99 11.73
C ALA A 359 -14.11 3.30 11.16
N HIS A 360 -13.84 4.27 12.03
CA HIS A 360 -13.04 5.44 11.74
C HIS A 360 -11.57 5.13 12.07
N LEU A 361 -10.80 4.75 11.05
CA LEU A 361 -9.46 4.18 11.23
C LEU A 361 -8.51 5.17 11.90
N THR A 362 -8.49 6.41 11.43
CA THR A 362 -7.54 7.41 11.90
C THR A 362 -7.82 7.91 13.32
N SER A 363 -9.06 7.78 13.82
CA SER A 363 -9.43 8.21 15.16
C SER A 363 -8.89 7.30 16.26
N VAL A 364 -8.62 6.03 15.96
CA VAL A 364 -8.22 5.00 16.94
C VAL A 364 -7.00 5.43 17.74
N GLN A 365 -5.97 5.95 17.09
CA GLN A 365 -4.75 6.41 17.77
C GLN A 365 -4.99 7.59 18.72
N PHE A 366 -5.90 8.48 18.40
CA PHE A 366 -6.24 9.61 19.27
C PHE A 366 -7.01 9.14 20.51
N TYR A 367 -7.94 8.18 20.36
CA TYR A 367 -8.60 7.55 21.51
C TYR A 367 -7.62 6.77 22.38
N ILE A 368 -6.65 6.07 21.80
CA ILE A 368 -5.56 5.40 22.52
C ILE A 368 -4.76 6.44 23.33
N MET A 369 -4.35 7.55 22.73
CA MET A 369 -3.62 8.62 23.44
C MET A 369 -4.46 9.29 24.53
N GLN A 370 -5.77 9.45 24.32
CA GLN A 370 -6.72 9.99 25.30
C GLN A 370 -6.83 9.08 26.54
N GLU A 371 -7.04 7.77 26.35
CA GLU A 371 -7.16 6.83 27.48
C GLU A 371 -5.82 6.65 28.21
N ILE A 372 -4.68 6.76 27.51
CA ILE A 372 -3.36 6.83 28.16
C ILE A 372 -3.29 8.03 29.10
N ALA A 373 -3.67 9.22 28.64
CA ALA A 373 -3.63 10.43 29.46
C ALA A 373 -4.53 10.33 30.69
N LYS A 374 -5.64 9.63 30.58
CA LYS A 374 -6.60 9.42 31.68
C LYS A 374 -6.13 8.36 32.67
N MET A 375 -5.61 7.23 32.18
CA MET A 375 -5.28 6.06 33.02
C MET A 375 -3.88 6.10 33.62
N TYR A 376 -2.95 6.76 32.96
CA TYR A 376 -1.53 6.78 33.33
C TYR A 376 -1.00 8.21 33.43
N PRO A 377 -1.39 8.97 34.52
CA PRO A 377 -0.91 10.32 34.77
C PRO A 377 0.63 10.37 34.77
N GLY A 378 1.21 11.32 34.03
CA GLY A 378 2.64 11.44 33.84
C GLY A 378 3.22 10.57 32.71
N LYS A 379 2.36 9.85 31.98
CA LYS A 379 2.73 9.07 30.77
C LYS A 379 2.04 9.57 29.50
N GLU A 380 1.45 10.75 29.55
CA GLU A 380 0.78 11.38 28.41
C GLU A 380 1.74 11.45 27.21
N VAL A 381 1.25 11.00 26.06
CA VAL A 381 2.12 10.77 24.88
C VAL A 381 2.82 12.07 24.46
N MET A 382 2.08 13.18 24.34
CA MET A 382 2.64 14.46 23.88
C MET A 382 3.65 15.08 24.86
N GLN A 383 3.51 14.86 26.17
CA GLN A 383 4.43 15.38 27.18
C GLN A 383 5.71 14.54 27.31
N ASN A 384 5.66 13.27 26.93
CA ASN A 384 6.77 12.33 27.12
C ASN A 384 7.49 11.95 25.81
N ALA A 385 6.89 12.24 24.67
CA ALA A 385 7.55 12.04 23.38
C ALA A 385 8.72 13.01 23.20
N ASN A 386 9.72 12.59 22.43
CA ASN A 386 10.83 13.47 22.06
C ASN A 386 10.31 14.65 21.22
N THR A 387 10.49 15.87 21.71
CA THR A 387 10.03 17.09 21.03
C THR A 387 10.63 17.27 19.63
N GLY A 388 11.80 16.69 19.36
CA GLY A 388 12.39 16.65 18.02
C GLY A 388 11.52 15.87 17.00
N ARG A 389 10.56 15.04 17.47
CA ARG A 389 9.61 14.31 16.66
C ARG A 389 8.32 15.08 16.34
N PHE A 390 8.05 16.18 17.05
CA PHE A 390 6.81 16.96 16.86
C PHE A 390 6.66 17.49 15.45
N ARG A 391 7.77 17.94 14.84
CA ARG A 391 7.72 18.39 13.44
C ARG A 391 7.26 17.28 12.49
N MET A 392 7.73 16.04 12.67
CA MET A 392 7.28 14.90 11.86
C MET A 392 5.79 14.62 12.09
N PHE A 393 5.32 14.66 13.33
CA PHE A 393 3.89 14.52 13.63
C PHE A 393 3.05 15.59 12.90
N ASP A 394 3.47 16.88 12.94
CA ASP A 394 2.78 17.97 12.25
C ASP A 394 2.79 17.77 10.72
N LEU A 395 3.93 17.31 10.16
CA LEU A 395 4.04 17.03 8.74
C LEU A 395 3.11 15.89 8.32
N VAL A 396 3.04 14.80 9.08
CA VAL A 396 2.20 13.64 8.77
C VAL A 396 0.71 13.97 8.93
N THR A 397 0.31 14.69 9.99
CA THR A 397 -1.08 15.16 10.16
C THR A 397 -1.43 16.26 9.16
N GLY A 398 -0.44 16.94 8.59
CA GLY A 398 -0.62 18.06 7.68
C GLY A 398 -1.05 19.35 8.38
N SER A 399 -1.02 19.40 9.72
CA SER A 399 -1.47 20.56 10.51
C SER A 399 -0.81 20.61 11.88
N ASN A 400 -0.33 21.78 12.30
CA ASN A 400 0.16 22.01 13.66
C ASN A 400 -0.97 22.06 14.69
N PHE A 401 -2.16 22.48 14.27
CA PHE A 401 -3.34 22.60 15.14
C PHE A 401 -3.69 21.30 15.84
N ILE A 402 -3.60 20.18 15.13
CA ILE A 402 -3.93 18.85 15.68
C ILE A 402 -3.05 18.53 16.91
N ARG A 403 -1.74 18.72 16.79
CA ARG A 403 -0.81 18.49 17.91
C ARG A 403 -1.04 19.47 19.06
N GLU A 404 -1.15 20.75 18.74
CA GLU A 404 -1.28 21.81 19.75
C GLU A 404 -2.56 21.65 20.54
N LYS A 405 -3.70 21.48 19.86
CA LYS A 405 -5.00 21.33 20.51
C LYS A 405 -5.10 20.03 21.29
N PHE A 406 -4.63 18.90 20.74
CA PHE A 406 -4.63 17.62 21.44
C PHE A 406 -3.69 17.64 22.66
N THR A 407 -2.55 18.33 22.60
CA THR A 407 -1.65 18.51 23.75
C THR A 407 -2.36 19.26 24.90
N GLU A 408 -3.13 20.29 24.58
CA GLU A 408 -3.89 21.09 25.54
C GLU A 408 -5.00 20.28 26.19
N THR A 409 -5.87 19.64 25.40
CA THR A 409 -7.13 19.06 25.86
C THR A 409 -7.04 17.58 26.17
N LYS A 410 -6.16 16.83 25.49
CA LYS A 410 -6.00 15.36 25.54
C LYS A 410 -7.28 14.62 25.19
N GLN A 411 -8.17 15.23 24.38
CA GLN A 411 -9.48 14.70 24.00
C GLN A 411 -9.66 14.72 22.50
N TYR A 412 -10.00 13.58 21.90
CA TYR A 412 -10.25 13.49 20.46
C TYR A 412 -11.40 14.39 19.99
N LYS A 413 -12.49 14.47 20.77
CA LYS A 413 -13.65 15.31 20.45
C LYS A 413 -13.32 16.78 20.17
N ASP A 414 -12.21 17.28 20.75
CA ASP A 414 -11.81 18.69 20.60
C ASP A 414 -10.99 18.95 19.32
N ILE A 415 -10.55 17.88 18.64
CA ILE A 415 -9.89 17.94 17.33
C ILE A 415 -10.72 17.31 16.22
N GLU A 416 -11.74 16.52 16.52
CA GLU A 416 -12.50 15.70 15.57
C GLU A 416 -13.09 16.52 14.44
N ALA A 417 -13.76 17.62 14.75
CA ALA A 417 -14.38 18.50 13.75
C ALA A 417 -13.31 19.12 12.81
N TYR A 418 -12.16 19.47 13.36
CA TYR A 418 -11.04 20.02 12.58
C TYR A 418 -10.35 18.94 11.74
N TRP A 419 -10.13 17.76 12.32
CA TRP A 419 -9.55 16.61 11.62
C TRP A 419 -10.37 16.20 10.40
N ASN A 420 -11.70 16.29 10.48
CA ASN A 420 -12.60 15.86 9.41
C ASN A 420 -13.18 17.03 8.55
N LYS A 421 -12.74 18.28 8.75
CA LYS A 421 -13.32 19.47 8.09
C LYS A 421 -13.31 19.41 6.57
N ASP A 422 -12.33 18.72 5.98
CA ASP A 422 -12.11 18.68 4.54
C ASP A 422 -12.65 17.41 3.87
N VAL A 423 -13.20 16.45 4.63
CA VAL A 423 -13.62 15.13 4.14
C VAL A 423 -14.73 15.25 3.08
N GLU A 424 -15.84 15.90 3.41
CA GLU A 424 -16.97 16.01 2.48
C GLU A 424 -16.65 16.92 1.27
N PRO A 425 -15.99 18.08 1.43
CA PRO A 425 -15.53 18.88 0.28
C PRO A 425 -14.62 18.08 -0.66
N PHE A 426 -13.70 17.27 -0.10
CA PHE A 426 -12.80 16.46 -0.91
C PHE A 426 -13.52 15.33 -1.64
N LYS A 427 -14.44 14.62 -0.98
CA LYS A 427 -15.27 13.61 -1.62
C LYS A 427 -16.03 14.17 -2.84
N GLU A 428 -16.63 15.35 -2.70
CA GLU A 428 -17.33 16.00 -3.80
C GLU A 428 -16.38 16.39 -4.93
N LYS A 429 -15.24 17.01 -4.59
CA LYS A 429 -14.22 17.43 -5.56
C LYS A 429 -13.63 16.24 -6.34
N SER A 430 -13.40 15.11 -5.68
CA SER A 430 -12.73 13.95 -6.26
C SER A 430 -13.59 13.13 -7.22
N LYS A 431 -14.93 13.21 -7.15
CA LYS A 431 -15.84 12.42 -7.98
C LYS A 431 -15.58 12.51 -9.49
N LYS A 432 -15.18 13.68 -10.00
CA LYS A 432 -14.91 13.87 -11.43
C LYS A 432 -13.70 13.10 -11.94
N TYR A 433 -12.87 12.57 -11.02
CA TYR A 433 -11.67 11.77 -11.36
C TYR A 433 -11.87 10.28 -11.23
N TYR A 434 -13.06 9.85 -10.80
CA TYR A 434 -13.37 8.42 -10.65
C TYR A 434 -13.31 7.71 -12.00
N LEU A 435 -12.49 6.68 -12.07
CA LEU A 435 -12.37 5.77 -13.20
C LEU A 435 -13.25 4.54 -13.03
N TYR A 436 -13.75 4.31 -11.83
CA TYR A 436 -14.50 3.11 -11.43
C TYR A 436 -15.79 3.46 -10.71
N GLU A 437 -16.79 2.58 -10.83
CA GLU A 437 -18.11 2.68 -10.19
C GLU A 437 -18.13 2.10 -8.77
#